data_ac0665cd6754c97a6ca19c88ae181cab
#
_entry.id   ac0665cd6754c97a6ca19c88ae181cab
#
_cell.length_a   1.000
_cell.length_b   1.000
_cell.length_c   1.000
_cell.angle_alpha   90.00
_cell.angle_beta   90.00
_cell.angle_gamma   90.00
#
_symmetry.space_group_name_H-M   'P 1'
#
loop_
_entity.id
_entity.type
_entity.pdbx_description
1 polymer ?
#
loop_
_entity_poly.entity_id
_entity_poly.type
_entity_poly.pdbx_seq_one_letter_code
_entity_poly.pdbx_strand_id
1 'polypeptide(L)'
;SNPRNTAVNIRGIGAPFGLTNDGIEQGVGIYVDDVYYSRVASSTFDFLDVAQIEVLRGPQGTLYGKNTTAGAINITTNQPTFDFEGKAEVSIGNLDFKQAKAAISGPLSDQLAARIAVSSTSRRGTIYNVTTDRYIQSQDNIGIRGQLLWQPAENLDITLAGDWNKQEAVCC
;
A
#
# COMPACT_ATOMS: atom_id res chain seq x y z
N SER A 1 6.60 14.27 -10.77
CA SER A 1 6.29 13.70 -9.43
C SER A 1 7.35 12.68 -9.07
N ASN A 2 7.82 12.69 -7.84
CA ASN A 2 8.75 11.67 -7.36
C ASN A 2 7.93 10.41 -7.05
N PRO A 3 8.19 9.26 -7.69
CA PRO A 3 7.40 8.05 -7.47
C PRO A 3 7.55 7.45 -6.05
N ARG A 4 8.55 7.92 -5.29
CA ARG A 4 8.76 7.50 -3.90
C ARG A 4 7.93 8.28 -2.89
N ASN A 5 7.30 9.38 -3.29
CA ASN A 5 6.63 10.30 -2.38
C ASN A 5 5.21 10.54 -2.89
N THR A 6 4.26 9.84 -2.30
CA THR A 6 2.83 10.05 -2.55
C THR A 6 2.27 10.90 -1.41
N ALA A 7 1.94 12.16 -1.68
CA ALA A 7 1.22 13.00 -0.73
C ALA A 7 -0.26 12.96 -1.00
N VAL A 8 -1.03 12.70 0.02
CA VAL A 8 -2.49 12.77 -0.06
C VAL A 8 -2.95 14.10 0.48
N ASN A 9 -3.79 14.79 -0.29
CA ASN A 9 -4.44 16.03 0.08
C ASN A 9 -5.95 15.85 0.02
N ILE A 10 -6.66 16.26 1.06
CA ILE A 10 -8.12 16.32 1.09
C ILE A 10 -8.53 17.79 1.18
N ARG A 11 -9.27 18.27 0.18
CA ARG A 11 -9.75 19.68 0.10
C ARG A 11 -8.60 20.70 0.20
N GLY A 12 -7.44 20.39 -0.36
CA GLY A 12 -6.27 21.28 -0.32
C GLY A 12 -5.47 21.25 0.99
N ILE A 13 -5.89 20.46 1.97
CA ILE A 13 -5.17 20.26 3.23
C ILE A 13 -4.48 18.90 3.19
N GLY A 14 -3.18 18.85 3.49
CA GLY A 14 -2.38 17.63 3.45
C GLY A 14 -0.93 17.92 3.81
N ALA A 15 0.01 17.51 2.98
CA ALA A 15 1.43 17.88 3.09
C ALA A 15 1.73 19.04 2.13
N PRO A 16 1.72 20.30 2.57
CA PRO A 16 1.74 21.46 1.67
C PRO A 16 3.10 21.74 1.04
N PHE A 17 4.20 21.31 1.66
CA PHE A 17 5.54 21.65 1.18
C PHE A 17 6.49 20.46 1.27
N GLY A 18 6.99 20.03 0.11
CA GLY A 18 8.20 19.23 0.03
C GLY A 18 8.14 17.90 0.73
N LEU A 19 7.65 16.93 0.04
CA LEU A 19 7.63 15.51 0.40
C LEU A 19 8.99 14.90 0.76
N THR A 20 10.03 15.70 0.81
CA THR A 20 11.41 15.32 1.11
C THR A 20 11.84 15.67 2.54
N ASN A 21 11.02 16.41 3.29
CA ASN A 21 11.32 16.76 4.66
C ASN A 21 10.77 15.71 5.63
N ASP A 22 11.63 14.92 6.19
CA ASP A 22 11.31 13.88 7.19
C ASP A 22 10.66 14.43 8.49
N GLY A 23 10.68 15.73 8.70
CA GLY A 23 10.12 16.41 9.86
C GLY A 23 8.71 16.96 9.67
N ILE A 24 8.12 16.87 8.48
CA ILE A 24 6.77 17.39 8.22
C ILE A 24 5.75 16.27 8.37
N GLU A 25 4.84 16.44 9.30
CA GLU A 25 3.70 15.53 9.49
C GLU A 25 2.59 15.83 8.48
N GLN A 26 1.91 14.78 8.02
CA GLN A 26 0.82 14.89 7.06
C GLN A 26 -0.46 15.36 7.76
N GLY A 27 -1.31 16.10 7.04
CA GLY A 27 -2.67 16.41 7.50
C GLY A 27 -3.69 15.31 7.24
N VAL A 28 -3.33 14.28 6.47
CA VAL A 28 -4.16 13.10 6.18
C VAL A 28 -3.47 11.87 6.75
N GLY A 29 -4.10 11.23 7.73
CA GLY A 29 -3.62 9.96 8.30
C GLY A 29 -3.83 8.80 7.34
N ILE A 30 -2.84 7.93 7.20
CA ILE A 30 -2.94 6.70 6.42
C ILE A 30 -2.79 5.52 7.35
N TYR A 31 -3.76 4.62 7.30
CA TYR A 31 -3.82 3.42 8.12
C TYR A 31 -3.95 2.19 7.22
N VAL A 32 -3.22 1.14 7.56
CA VAL A 32 -3.34 -0.16 6.91
C VAL A 32 -3.56 -1.20 8.00
N ASP A 33 -4.71 -1.87 7.98
CA ASP A 33 -5.14 -2.80 9.02
C ASP A 33 -4.98 -2.19 10.42
N ASP A 34 -5.51 -0.97 10.61
CA ASP A 34 -5.46 -0.15 11.83
C ASP A 34 -4.06 0.33 12.27
N VAL A 35 -3.01 0.02 11.53
CA VAL A 35 -1.65 0.49 11.80
C VAL A 35 -1.39 1.82 11.08
N TYR A 36 -1.00 2.85 11.83
CA TYR A 36 -0.66 4.16 11.29
C TYR A 36 0.66 4.17 10.52
N TYR A 37 0.64 4.65 9.29
CA TYR A 37 1.82 4.85 8.45
C TYR A 37 2.25 6.32 8.49
N SER A 38 3.29 6.60 9.25
CA SER A 38 3.76 7.98 9.50
C SER A 38 4.50 8.62 8.33
N ARG A 39 5.03 7.82 7.40
CA ARG A 39 5.85 8.31 6.29
C ARG A 39 5.14 8.16 4.95
N VAL A 40 5.18 9.22 4.15
CA VAL A 40 4.64 9.26 2.79
C VAL A 40 5.31 8.24 1.88
N ALA A 41 6.62 8.01 2.08
CA ALA A 41 7.38 7.06 1.28
C ALA A 41 6.96 5.59 1.48
N SER A 42 6.35 5.27 2.63
CA SER A 42 5.84 3.93 2.92
C SER A 42 4.42 3.68 2.40
N SER A 43 3.77 4.68 1.80
CA SER A 43 2.40 4.61 1.32
C SER A 43 2.25 4.16 -0.15
N THR A 44 3.25 3.54 -0.73
CA THR A 44 3.12 2.88 -2.04
C THR A 44 2.44 1.53 -1.87
N PHE A 45 1.11 1.54 -1.96
CA PHE A 45 0.26 0.38 -1.69
C PHE A 45 0.09 -0.58 -2.88
N ASP A 46 0.97 -0.55 -3.86
CA ASP A 46 0.90 -1.42 -5.05
C ASP A 46 0.96 -2.92 -4.72
N PHE A 47 1.49 -3.26 -3.55
CA PHE A 47 1.67 -4.65 -3.11
C PHE A 47 0.55 -5.15 -2.21
N LEU A 48 -0.34 -4.29 -1.77
CA LEU A 48 -1.42 -4.70 -0.87
C LEU A 48 -2.55 -5.38 -1.63
N ASP A 49 -2.93 -6.55 -1.12
CA ASP A 49 -4.15 -7.25 -1.51
C ASP A 49 -5.33 -6.61 -0.76
N VAL A 50 -5.85 -5.53 -1.34
CA VAL A 50 -6.82 -4.65 -0.68
C VAL A 50 -8.23 -5.24 -0.77
N ALA A 51 -8.90 -5.33 0.38
CA ALA A 51 -10.32 -5.64 0.50
C ALA A 51 -11.17 -4.37 0.39
N GLN A 52 -10.77 -3.30 1.11
CA GLN A 52 -11.54 -2.07 1.20
C GLN A 52 -10.63 -0.86 1.40
N ILE A 53 -11.05 0.27 0.86
CA ILE A 53 -10.45 1.58 1.13
C ILE A 53 -11.56 2.52 1.58
N GLU A 54 -11.40 3.09 2.77
CA GLU A 54 -12.29 4.10 3.32
C GLU A 54 -11.59 5.46 3.34
N VAL A 55 -12.29 6.48 2.87
CA VAL A 55 -11.80 7.86 2.89
C VAL A 55 -12.69 8.70 3.80
N LEU A 56 -12.19 9.00 4.97
CA LEU A 56 -12.84 9.82 5.98
C LEU A 56 -12.44 11.27 5.78
N ARG A 57 -13.41 12.13 5.48
CA ARG A 57 -13.18 13.54 5.17
C ARG A 57 -13.46 14.41 6.40
N GLY A 58 -12.59 15.37 6.65
CA GLY A 58 -12.67 16.27 7.80
C GLY A 58 -11.87 15.76 8.99
N PRO A 59 -11.77 16.54 10.08
CA PRO A 59 -10.97 16.20 11.24
C PRO A 59 -11.37 14.86 11.87
N GLN A 60 -10.43 13.94 11.99
CA GLN A 60 -10.63 12.60 12.55
C GLN A 60 -9.82 12.38 13.84
N GLY A 61 -9.32 13.46 14.47
CA GLY A 61 -8.39 13.37 15.59
C GLY A 61 -8.93 12.65 16.82
N THR A 62 -10.24 12.59 17.02
CA THR A 62 -10.86 11.89 18.16
C THR A 62 -10.78 10.36 18.06
N LEU A 63 -10.81 9.82 16.84
CA LEU A 63 -10.75 8.37 16.59
C LEU A 63 -9.35 7.91 16.18
N TYR A 64 -8.69 8.70 15.33
CA TYR A 64 -7.44 8.33 14.67
C TYR A 64 -6.21 9.05 15.25
N GLY A 65 -6.40 9.97 16.20
CA GLY A 65 -5.32 10.70 16.85
C GLY A 65 -4.70 11.79 15.96
N LYS A 66 -3.40 12.05 16.15
CA LYS A 66 -2.67 13.12 15.46
C LYS A 66 -2.58 12.88 13.95
N ASN A 67 -2.28 13.95 13.19
CA ASN A 67 -2.05 13.90 11.74
C ASN A 67 -3.27 13.54 10.90
N THR A 68 -4.47 13.79 11.41
CA THR A 68 -5.75 13.54 10.76
C THR A 68 -6.63 14.79 10.70
N THR A 69 -6.02 15.96 10.58
CA THR A 69 -6.72 17.26 10.56
C THR A 69 -7.56 17.46 9.30
N ALA A 70 -7.14 16.89 8.17
CA ALA A 70 -7.87 16.95 6.91
C ALA A 70 -8.73 15.72 6.67
N GLY A 71 -8.38 14.59 7.28
CA GLY A 71 -9.05 13.32 7.15
C GLY A 71 -8.16 12.12 7.41
N ALA A 72 -8.70 10.94 7.16
CA ALA A 72 -7.97 9.68 7.23
C ALA A 72 -8.31 8.78 6.03
N ILE A 73 -7.33 8.00 5.61
CA ILE A 73 -7.52 6.90 4.67
C ILE A 73 -7.24 5.61 5.42
N ASN A 74 -8.25 4.77 5.52
CA ASN A 74 -8.14 3.45 6.11
C ASN A 74 -8.18 2.40 5.00
N ILE A 75 -7.16 1.56 4.96
CA ILE A 75 -7.00 0.49 3.97
C ILE A 75 -7.06 -0.81 4.73
N THR A 76 -8.08 -1.62 4.43
CA THR A 76 -8.22 -2.96 4.98
C THR A 76 -7.76 -3.97 3.94
N THR A 77 -6.85 -4.85 4.31
CA THR A 77 -6.38 -5.92 3.44
C THR A 77 -7.27 -7.16 3.57
N ASN A 78 -7.27 -8.01 2.53
CA ASN A 78 -7.95 -9.29 2.62
C ASN A 78 -7.30 -10.16 3.70
N GLN A 79 -8.12 -10.74 4.55
CA GLN A 79 -7.68 -11.63 5.63
C GLN A 79 -7.53 -13.07 5.14
N PRO A 80 -6.73 -13.91 5.82
CA PRO A 80 -6.74 -15.34 5.58
C PRO A 80 -8.12 -15.95 5.79
N THR A 81 -8.47 -16.91 4.94
CA THR A 81 -9.75 -17.64 4.98
C THR A 81 -9.50 -19.11 5.21
N PHE A 82 -10.46 -19.80 5.84
CA PHE A 82 -10.42 -21.26 5.99
C PHE A 82 -10.92 -21.99 4.74
N ASP A 83 -11.45 -21.25 3.76
CA ASP A 83 -11.74 -21.76 2.43
C ASP A 83 -10.58 -21.48 1.49
N PHE A 84 -10.30 -22.42 0.58
CA PHE A 84 -9.26 -22.20 -0.40
C PHE A 84 -9.70 -21.18 -1.44
N GLU A 85 -8.96 -20.07 -1.53
CA GLU A 85 -9.21 -18.98 -2.48
C GLU A 85 -7.93 -18.65 -3.27
N GLY A 86 -8.11 -18.32 -4.54
CA GLY A 86 -7.02 -17.84 -5.39
C GLY A 86 -7.49 -16.72 -6.29
N LYS A 87 -6.66 -15.66 -6.42
CA LYS A 87 -6.90 -14.54 -7.33
C LYS A 87 -5.62 -14.23 -8.09
N ALA A 88 -5.75 -13.97 -9.37
CA ALA A 88 -4.66 -13.46 -10.20
C ALA A 88 -5.17 -12.37 -11.13
N GLU A 89 -4.38 -11.33 -11.31
CA GLU A 89 -4.69 -10.17 -12.15
C GLU A 89 -3.45 -9.77 -12.94
N VAL A 90 -3.63 -9.50 -14.23
CA VAL A 90 -2.59 -8.96 -15.10
C VAL A 90 -3.13 -7.72 -15.78
N SER A 91 -2.40 -6.62 -15.70
CA SER A 91 -2.76 -5.35 -16.33
C SER A 91 -1.63 -4.90 -17.26
N ILE A 92 -1.98 -4.45 -18.45
CA ILE A 92 -1.06 -3.91 -19.45
C ILE A 92 -1.58 -2.55 -19.90
N GLY A 93 -0.68 -1.59 -20.07
CA GLY A 93 -1.06 -0.22 -20.43
C GLY A 93 0.02 0.51 -21.23
N ASN A 94 -0.22 1.79 -21.45
CA ASN A 94 0.72 2.67 -22.13
C ASN A 94 2.02 2.83 -21.33
N LEU A 95 3.09 3.32 -21.99
CA LEU A 95 4.42 3.51 -21.39
C LEU A 95 5.04 2.21 -20.88
N ASP A 96 4.82 1.11 -21.57
CA ASP A 96 5.27 -0.21 -21.21
C ASP A 96 4.79 -0.64 -19.80
N PHE A 97 3.62 -0.13 -19.37
CA PHE A 97 3.04 -0.49 -18.09
C PHE A 97 2.64 -1.97 -18.08
N LYS A 98 3.16 -2.67 -17.10
CA LYS A 98 2.86 -4.07 -16.83
C LYS A 98 2.68 -4.24 -15.33
N GLN A 99 1.59 -4.85 -14.93
CA GLN A 99 1.34 -5.19 -13.54
C GLN A 99 0.83 -6.62 -13.46
N ALA A 100 1.36 -7.39 -12.54
CA ALA A 100 0.87 -8.72 -12.19
C ALA A 100 0.65 -8.76 -10.67
N LYS A 101 -0.52 -9.23 -10.27
CA LYS A 101 -0.88 -9.45 -8.87
C LYS A 101 -1.44 -10.86 -8.73
N ALA A 102 -1.09 -11.53 -7.65
CA ALA A 102 -1.66 -12.82 -7.30
C ALA A 102 -1.78 -12.94 -5.79
N ALA A 103 -2.83 -13.61 -5.34
CA ALA A 103 -3.04 -13.94 -3.94
C ALA A 103 -3.62 -15.35 -3.83
N ILE A 104 -3.23 -16.05 -2.80
CA ILE A 104 -3.74 -17.36 -2.42
C ILE A 104 -4.01 -17.37 -0.93
N SER A 105 -5.13 -17.95 -0.53
CA SER A 105 -5.53 -18.11 0.86
C SER A 105 -6.09 -19.52 1.08
N GLY A 106 -5.93 -20.05 2.27
CA GLY A 106 -6.51 -21.32 2.64
C GLY A 106 -6.10 -21.82 4.02
N PRO A 107 -6.74 -22.89 4.50
CA PRO A 107 -6.43 -23.49 5.80
C PRO A 107 -5.09 -24.22 5.76
N LEU A 108 -4.32 -24.07 6.82
CA LEU A 108 -3.18 -24.92 7.15
C LEU A 108 -3.57 -26.01 8.16
N SER A 109 -4.58 -25.72 8.98
CA SER A 109 -5.25 -26.65 9.90
C SER A 109 -6.64 -26.12 10.22
N ASP A 110 -7.40 -26.84 11.03
CA ASP A 110 -8.76 -26.43 11.46
C ASP A 110 -8.77 -25.10 12.23
N GLN A 111 -7.64 -24.68 12.79
CA GLN A 111 -7.50 -23.47 13.58
C GLN A 111 -6.50 -22.47 13.01
N LEU A 112 -5.86 -22.78 11.89
CA LEU A 112 -4.82 -21.94 11.30
C LEU A 112 -5.07 -21.77 9.81
N ALA A 113 -5.24 -20.54 9.36
CA ALA A 113 -5.31 -20.18 7.97
C ALA A 113 -4.15 -19.26 7.57
N ALA A 114 -3.75 -19.32 6.31
CA ALA A 114 -2.69 -18.48 5.75
C ALA A 114 -3.13 -17.80 4.47
N ARG A 115 -2.57 -16.61 4.22
CA ARG A 115 -2.73 -15.88 2.98
C ARG A 115 -1.38 -15.33 2.52
N ILE A 116 -1.09 -15.48 1.24
CA ILE A 116 0.10 -14.90 0.60
C ILE A 116 -0.37 -14.11 -0.61
N ALA A 117 0.09 -12.86 -0.71
CA ALA A 117 -0.13 -12.00 -1.85
C ALA A 117 1.20 -11.50 -2.41
N VAL A 118 1.31 -11.46 -3.73
CA VAL A 118 2.48 -10.96 -4.45
C VAL A 118 2.04 -9.96 -5.51
N SER A 119 2.86 -8.95 -5.73
CA SER A 119 2.65 -7.97 -6.79
C SER A 119 3.96 -7.60 -7.47
N SER A 120 3.88 -7.33 -8.76
CA SER A 120 4.96 -6.76 -9.55
C SER A 120 4.39 -5.70 -10.47
N THR A 121 4.97 -4.50 -10.45
CA THR A 121 4.55 -3.37 -11.29
C THR A 121 5.77 -2.78 -11.95
N SER A 122 5.76 -2.67 -13.27
CA SER A 122 6.81 -2.03 -14.06
C SER A 122 6.20 -1.04 -15.03
N ARG A 123 6.87 0.13 -15.16
CA ARG A 123 6.48 1.16 -16.12
C ARG A 123 7.70 1.95 -16.57
N ARG A 124 7.79 2.21 -17.87
CA ARG A 124 8.80 3.12 -18.43
C ARG A 124 8.60 4.55 -17.89
N GLY A 125 9.71 5.30 -17.81
CA GLY A 125 9.70 6.70 -17.40
C GLY A 125 8.78 7.56 -18.27
N THR A 126 8.20 8.59 -17.67
CA THR A 126 7.26 9.51 -18.32
C THR A 126 7.91 10.75 -18.90
N ILE A 127 9.14 11.07 -18.47
CA ILE A 127 9.87 12.27 -18.90
C ILE A 127 11.13 11.83 -19.63
N TYR A 128 11.31 12.33 -20.84
CA TYR A 128 12.53 12.12 -21.61
C TYR A 128 13.55 13.21 -21.26
N ASN A 129 14.72 12.79 -20.78
CA ASN A 129 15.83 13.69 -20.48
C ASN A 129 16.75 13.76 -21.71
N VAL A 130 16.73 14.89 -22.39
CA VAL A 130 17.51 15.13 -23.63
C VAL A 130 19.02 15.14 -23.41
N THR A 131 19.48 15.43 -22.19
CA THR A 131 20.92 15.50 -21.87
C THR A 131 21.52 14.11 -21.67
N THR A 132 20.76 13.21 -21.07
CA THR A 132 21.21 11.84 -20.75
C THR A 132 20.68 10.78 -21.71
N ASP A 133 19.86 11.19 -22.68
CA ASP A 133 19.19 10.33 -23.67
C ASP A 133 18.44 9.15 -23.03
N ARG A 134 17.72 9.45 -21.93
CA ARG A 134 17.00 8.43 -21.14
C ARG A 134 15.64 8.91 -20.66
N TYR A 135 14.72 7.96 -20.52
CA TYR A 135 13.48 8.21 -19.81
C TYR A 135 13.71 8.14 -18.29
N ILE A 136 13.25 9.17 -17.58
CA ILE A 136 13.28 9.26 -16.12
C ILE A 136 11.87 9.16 -15.57
N GLN A 137 11.73 8.91 -14.26
CA GLN A 137 10.50 8.58 -13.55
C GLN A 137 9.91 7.20 -13.97
N SER A 138 10.78 6.23 -14.17
CA SER A 138 10.38 4.83 -14.26
C SER A 138 9.85 4.32 -12.91
N GLN A 139 9.11 3.25 -12.94
CA GLN A 139 8.59 2.59 -11.76
C GLN A 139 8.81 1.09 -11.91
N ASP A 140 9.54 0.51 -10.96
CA ASP A 140 9.72 -0.91 -10.83
C ASP A 140 9.52 -1.28 -9.36
N ASN A 141 8.40 -1.93 -9.07
CA ASN A 141 8.01 -2.32 -7.71
C ASN A 141 7.75 -3.81 -7.67
N ILE A 142 8.23 -4.46 -6.63
CA ILE A 142 7.87 -5.82 -6.28
C ILE A 142 7.50 -5.85 -4.80
N GLY A 143 6.43 -6.55 -4.46
CA GLY A 143 5.95 -6.68 -3.09
C GLY A 143 5.44 -8.07 -2.80
N ILE A 144 5.61 -8.50 -1.55
CA ILE A 144 5.09 -9.75 -1.01
C ILE A 144 4.49 -9.43 0.36
N ARG A 145 3.29 -9.93 0.61
CA ARG A 145 2.62 -9.90 1.91
C ARG A 145 2.25 -11.30 2.32
N GLY A 146 2.58 -11.66 3.55
CA GLY A 146 2.16 -12.90 4.19
C GLY A 146 1.31 -12.61 5.42
N GLN A 147 0.25 -13.38 5.61
CA GLN A 147 -0.62 -13.28 6.78
C GLN A 147 -0.95 -14.69 7.31
N LEU A 148 -1.03 -14.79 8.63
CA LEU A 148 -1.48 -15.97 9.35
C LEU A 148 -2.62 -15.57 10.28
N LEU A 149 -3.70 -16.32 10.26
CA LEU A 149 -4.82 -16.21 11.18
C LEU A 149 -4.87 -17.48 12.02
N TRP A 150 -4.69 -17.35 13.32
CA TRP A 150 -4.79 -18.44 14.27
C TRP A 150 -5.97 -18.22 15.21
N GLN A 151 -6.87 -19.20 15.26
CA GLN A 151 -8.07 -19.21 16.08
C GLN A 151 -7.99 -20.35 17.13
N PRO A 152 -7.25 -20.15 18.23
CA PRO A 152 -7.08 -21.20 19.26
C PRO A 152 -8.35 -21.46 20.06
N ALA A 153 -9.30 -20.53 20.09
CA ALA A 153 -10.59 -20.62 20.75
C ALA A 153 -11.64 -19.82 20.00
N GLU A 154 -12.93 -20.10 20.22
CA GLU A 154 -14.06 -19.45 19.54
C GLU A 154 -14.12 -17.92 19.70
N ASN A 155 -13.49 -17.39 20.73
CA ASN A 155 -13.49 -15.95 21.05
C ASN A 155 -12.12 -15.30 20.95
N LEU A 156 -11.16 -15.95 20.30
CA LEU A 156 -9.80 -15.42 20.18
C LEU A 156 -9.24 -15.61 18.76
N ASP A 157 -9.04 -14.50 18.10
CA ASP A 157 -8.38 -14.42 16.80
C ASP A 157 -7.02 -13.73 16.95
N ILE A 158 -5.97 -14.39 16.49
CA ILE A 158 -4.62 -13.85 16.45
C ILE A 158 -4.18 -13.76 15.00
N THR A 159 -3.98 -12.53 14.52
CA THR A 159 -3.49 -12.28 13.16
C THR A 159 -2.04 -11.82 13.21
N LEU A 160 -1.18 -12.49 12.46
CA LEU A 160 0.20 -12.08 12.21
C LEU A 160 0.36 -11.72 10.74
N ALA A 161 0.85 -10.52 10.47
CA ALA A 161 1.10 -10.05 9.11
C ALA A 161 2.54 -9.58 8.96
N GLY A 162 3.12 -9.81 7.78
CA GLY A 162 4.44 -9.33 7.41
C GLY A 162 4.49 -8.92 5.95
N ASP A 163 5.17 -7.80 5.69
CA ASP A 163 5.32 -7.21 4.36
C ASP A 163 6.79 -7.06 4.00
N TRP A 164 7.09 -7.34 2.74
CA TRP A 164 8.35 -6.99 2.14
C TRP A 164 8.10 -6.33 0.79
N ASN A 165 8.76 -5.21 0.54
CA ASN A 165 8.70 -4.56 -0.75
C ASN A 165 10.07 -4.02 -1.19
N LYS A 166 10.26 -3.99 -2.50
CA LYS A 166 11.40 -3.35 -3.15
C LYS A 166 10.88 -2.42 -4.22
N GLN A 167 11.29 -1.17 -4.16
CA GLN A 167 10.96 -0.15 -5.14
C GLN A 167 12.22 0.41 -5.76
N GLU A 168 12.29 0.37 -7.09
CA GLU A 168 13.33 1.00 -7.87
C GLU A 168 12.72 2.04 -8.80
N ALA A 169 13.25 3.25 -8.78
CA ALA A 169 12.81 4.32 -9.65
C ALA A 169 14.02 5.17 -10.08
N VAL A 170 14.13 5.42 -11.37
CA VAL A 170 15.09 6.39 -11.90
C VAL A 170 14.43 7.76 -11.83
N CYS A 171 14.88 8.62 -10.91
CA CYS A 171 14.19 9.89 -10.66
C CYS A 171 14.86 11.13 -11.26
N CYS A 172 16.14 11.20 -11.41
CA CYS A 172 16.82 12.48 -11.75
C CYS A 172 18.01 12.26 -12.66
#